data_0dec0b67322ef36c139f76ce029727f8
#
_entry.id   0dec0b67322ef36c139f76ce029727f8
#
_cell.length_a   1.000
_cell.length_b   1.000
_cell.length_c   1.000
_cell.angle_alpha   90.00
_cell.angle_beta   90.00
_cell.angle_gamma   90.00
#
_symmetry.space_group_name_H-M   'P 1'
#
loop_
_entity.id
_entity.type
_entity.pdbx_description
1 polymer ?
#
loop_
_entity_poly.entity_id
_entity_poly.type
_entity_poly.pdbx_seq_one_letter_code
_entity_poly.pdbx_strand_id
1 'polypeptide(L)'
;DHFRWYAAFHNEGHHPHIHMMVWSDDPKEGFLTREGIAATRSKLTNTIFRDEMIQIYERKDVAYKELIEAAQDTMRELIQKMEHQLCDNPVIEKQMRQLVQALETTTGKKQYGYLKKPLKALVDTIVDELARQPEVAKCYETWNQIRDELNECYGSRTPREHLPLSQQKEFRRIKNDIIREAENIRLGLPT
;
A
#
# COMPACT_ATOMS: atom_id res chain seq x y z
N ASP A 1 22.45 24.57 -22.43
CA ASP A 1 22.80 24.00 -21.14
C ASP A 1 24.06 24.69 -20.62
N HIS A 2 23.90 25.61 -19.65
CA HIS A 2 24.97 26.42 -19.09
C HIS A 2 25.51 25.86 -17.78
N PHE A 3 25.12 24.61 -17.41
CA PHE A 3 25.56 23.97 -16.19
C PHE A 3 26.98 23.45 -16.32
N ARG A 4 27.80 23.83 -15.33
CA ARG A 4 29.13 23.26 -15.10
C ARG A 4 29.12 22.50 -13.79
N TRP A 5 30.00 21.51 -13.70
CA TRP A 5 30.11 20.69 -12.48
C TRP A 5 31.54 20.25 -12.24
N TYR A 6 31.82 20.02 -11.00
CA TYR A 6 33.05 19.39 -10.49
C TYR A 6 32.66 18.33 -9.47
N ALA A 7 33.32 17.17 -9.52
CA ALA A 7 33.06 16.10 -8.56
C ALA A 7 34.40 15.55 -8.04
N ALA A 8 34.45 15.27 -6.74
CA ALA A 8 35.55 14.57 -6.09
C ALA A 8 35.02 13.31 -5.41
N PHE A 9 35.64 12.18 -5.71
CA PHE A 9 35.35 10.91 -5.06
C PHE A 9 36.22 10.78 -3.81
N HIS A 10 35.56 10.52 -2.68
CA HIS A 10 36.20 10.24 -1.40
C HIS A 10 35.99 8.78 -1.06
N ASN A 11 37.10 8.04 -0.95
CA ASN A 11 37.11 6.64 -0.57
C ASN A 11 37.64 6.49 0.86
N GLU A 12 37.02 7.16 1.80
CA GLU A 12 37.41 7.10 3.21
C GLU A 12 36.58 6.06 3.96
N GLY A 13 37.26 5.00 4.44
CA GLY A 13 36.72 4.01 5.36
C GLY A 13 35.47 3.28 4.84
N HIS A 14 34.39 3.29 5.66
CA HIS A 14 33.16 2.56 5.38
C HIS A 14 32.10 3.37 4.61
N HIS A 15 32.44 4.60 4.18
CA HIS A 15 31.47 5.51 3.54
C HIS A 15 32.05 6.14 2.27
N PRO A 16 32.26 5.36 1.19
CA PRO A 16 32.63 5.95 -0.09
C PRO A 16 31.51 6.90 -0.55
N HIS A 17 31.88 8.14 -0.87
CA HIS A 17 30.92 9.15 -1.30
C HIS A 17 31.53 10.13 -2.30
N ILE A 18 30.67 10.85 -3.01
CA ILE A 18 31.06 11.84 -4.01
C ILE A 18 30.58 13.21 -3.53
N HIS A 19 31.50 14.16 -3.44
CA HIS A 19 31.15 15.57 -3.35
C HIS A 19 30.98 16.12 -4.76
N MET A 20 29.83 16.70 -5.04
CA MET A 20 29.55 17.31 -6.33
C MET A 20 29.18 18.78 -6.14
N MET A 21 29.84 19.65 -6.88
CA MET A 21 29.51 21.05 -7.00
C MET A 21 28.97 21.31 -8.39
N VAL A 22 27.80 21.90 -8.47
CA VAL A 22 27.14 22.23 -9.74
C VAL A 22 26.77 23.71 -9.73
N TRP A 23 27.07 24.42 -10.81
CA TRP A 23 26.72 25.84 -10.97
C TRP A 23 26.32 26.12 -12.42
N SER A 24 25.65 27.25 -12.64
CA SER A 24 25.36 27.77 -13.96
C SER A 24 26.04 29.10 -14.16
N ASP A 25 26.47 29.39 -15.38
CA ASP A 25 26.95 30.71 -15.79
C ASP A 25 25.77 31.70 -15.96
N ASP A 26 24.51 31.22 -16.00
CA ASP A 26 23.29 32.03 -15.96
C ASP A 26 22.78 32.20 -14.54
N PRO A 27 22.72 33.42 -13.99
CA PRO A 27 22.22 33.66 -12.62
C PRO A 27 20.76 33.22 -12.42
N LYS A 28 19.98 33.04 -13.49
CA LYS A 28 18.57 32.61 -13.42
C LYS A 28 18.40 31.10 -13.29
N GLU A 29 19.43 30.32 -13.56
CA GLU A 29 19.40 28.85 -13.56
C GLU A 29 19.93 28.21 -12.26
N GLY A 30 20.40 28.98 -11.30
CA GLY A 30 21.20 28.53 -10.14
C GLY A 30 20.42 27.93 -8.97
N PHE A 31 19.10 27.76 -9.05
CA PHE A 31 18.30 27.36 -7.89
C PHE A 31 17.83 25.91 -7.97
N LEU A 32 18.35 25.07 -7.06
CA LEU A 32 17.81 23.73 -6.79
C LEU A 32 16.62 23.85 -5.82
N THR A 33 15.43 23.60 -6.34
CA THR A 33 14.22 23.48 -5.50
C THR A 33 14.24 22.16 -4.72
N ARG A 34 13.41 22.03 -3.69
CA ARG A 34 13.24 20.76 -2.95
C ARG A 34 12.77 19.64 -3.89
N GLU A 35 11.88 19.94 -4.82
CA GLU A 35 11.41 19.02 -5.85
C GLU A 35 12.52 18.61 -6.80
N GLY A 36 13.39 19.55 -7.21
CA GLY A 36 14.56 19.29 -8.03
C GLY A 36 15.56 18.36 -7.35
N ILE A 37 15.81 18.54 -6.04
CA ILE A 37 16.66 17.65 -5.25
C ILE A 37 16.03 16.25 -5.18
N ALA A 38 14.72 16.14 -4.92
CA ALA A 38 14.03 14.86 -4.87
C ALA A 38 14.06 14.14 -6.22
N ALA A 39 13.83 14.85 -7.31
CA ALA A 39 13.91 14.31 -8.67
C ALA A 39 15.32 13.83 -9.02
N THR A 40 16.37 14.57 -8.65
CA THR A 40 17.77 14.18 -8.85
C THR A 40 18.11 12.93 -8.07
N ARG A 41 17.72 12.84 -6.80
CA ARG A 41 17.90 11.61 -6.00
C ARG A 41 17.23 10.42 -6.64
N SER A 42 15.95 10.56 -6.99
CA SER A 42 15.19 9.49 -7.64
C SER A 42 15.87 9.01 -8.92
N LYS A 43 16.33 9.94 -9.76
CA LYS A 43 17.02 9.61 -11.02
C LYS A 43 18.37 8.90 -10.77
N LEU A 44 19.15 9.37 -9.82
CA LEU A 44 20.42 8.75 -9.45
C LEU A 44 20.19 7.34 -8.89
N THR A 45 19.29 7.17 -7.94
CA THR A 45 18.95 5.87 -7.36
C THR A 45 18.53 4.88 -8.46
N ASN A 46 17.61 5.27 -9.33
CA ASN A 46 17.13 4.42 -10.42
C ASN A 46 18.19 4.12 -11.49
N THR A 47 19.24 4.93 -11.58
CA THR A 47 20.32 4.73 -12.57
C THR A 47 21.45 3.88 -11.98
N ILE A 48 21.86 4.15 -10.75
CA ILE A 48 22.99 3.48 -10.09
C ILE A 48 22.59 2.10 -9.58
N PHE A 49 21.40 2.00 -8.97
CA PHE A 49 20.87 0.79 -8.34
C PHE A 49 19.73 0.18 -9.15
N ARG A 50 19.86 0.23 -10.48
CA ARG A 50 18.77 -0.20 -11.38
C ARG A 50 18.34 -1.64 -11.14
N ASP A 51 19.29 -2.54 -11.03
CA ASP A 51 19.00 -3.97 -10.92
C ASP A 51 18.44 -4.31 -9.54
N GLU A 52 18.98 -3.71 -8.49
CA GLU A 52 18.45 -3.82 -7.12
C GLU A 52 17.03 -3.24 -7.03
N MET A 53 16.79 -2.09 -7.64
CA MET A 53 15.47 -1.47 -7.67
C MET A 53 14.45 -2.34 -8.41
N ILE A 54 14.82 -2.97 -9.52
CA ILE A 54 13.97 -3.91 -10.24
C ILE A 54 13.57 -5.06 -9.32
N GLN A 55 14.54 -5.69 -8.62
CA GLN A 55 14.27 -6.79 -7.70
C GLN A 55 13.35 -6.38 -6.54
N ILE A 56 13.52 -5.18 -5.98
CA ILE A 56 12.65 -4.68 -4.90
C ILE A 56 11.22 -4.45 -5.43
N TYR A 57 11.06 -3.90 -6.63
CA TYR A 57 9.75 -3.71 -7.25
C TYR A 57 9.05 -5.05 -7.56
N GLU A 58 9.79 -6.05 -8.07
CA GLU A 58 9.26 -7.39 -8.30
C GLU A 58 8.77 -8.02 -6.99
N ARG A 59 9.58 -7.95 -5.92
CA ARG A 59 9.18 -8.42 -4.58
C ARG A 59 7.94 -7.69 -4.06
N LYS A 60 7.86 -6.39 -4.28
CA LYS A 60 6.68 -5.58 -3.90
C LYS A 60 5.43 -6.04 -4.64
N ASP A 61 5.54 -6.34 -5.92
CA ASP A 61 4.41 -6.81 -6.73
C ASP A 61 3.96 -8.22 -6.33
N VAL A 62 4.90 -9.09 -5.93
CA VAL A 62 4.58 -10.40 -5.34
C VAL A 62 3.86 -10.21 -4.02
N ALA A 63 4.44 -9.45 -3.09
CA ALA A 63 3.84 -9.20 -1.77
C ALA A 63 2.45 -8.54 -1.86
N TYR A 64 2.23 -7.68 -2.85
CA TYR A 64 0.91 -7.10 -3.14
C TYR A 64 -0.12 -8.18 -3.51
N LYS A 65 0.26 -9.12 -4.38
CA LYS A 65 -0.63 -10.22 -4.81
C LYS A 65 -0.92 -11.17 -3.65
N GLU A 66 0.10 -11.59 -2.93
CA GLU A 66 -0.01 -12.46 -1.76
C GLU A 66 -0.93 -11.88 -0.69
N LEU A 67 -0.83 -10.57 -0.43
CA LEU A 67 -1.72 -9.90 0.52
C LEU A 67 -3.18 -9.91 0.07
N ILE A 68 -3.44 -9.67 -1.22
CA ILE A 68 -4.80 -9.74 -1.75
C ILE A 68 -5.36 -11.15 -1.66
N GLU A 69 -4.58 -12.16 -2.04
CA GLU A 69 -4.97 -13.58 -1.98
C GLU A 69 -5.24 -14.01 -0.53
N ALA A 70 -4.33 -13.70 0.39
CA ALA A 70 -4.52 -13.99 1.81
C ALA A 70 -5.79 -13.33 2.37
N ALA A 71 -6.06 -12.07 2.01
CA ALA A 71 -7.28 -11.38 2.43
C ALA A 71 -8.55 -12.02 1.86
N GLN A 72 -8.53 -12.44 0.59
CA GLN A 72 -9.66 -13.11 -0.06
C GLN A 72 -9.93 -14.49 0.54
N ASP A 73 -8.88 -15.28 0.77
CA ASP A 73 -8.99 -16.62 1.32
C ASP A 73 -9.48 -16.58 2.77
N THR A 74 -8.87 -15.73 3.59
CA THR A 74 -9.29 -15.51 4.98
C THR A 74 -10.75 -15.03 5.06
N MET A 75 -11.16 -14.11 4.18
CA MET A 75 -12.54 -13.64 4.15
C MET A 75 -13.50 -14.79 3.79
N ARG A 76 -13.15 -15.64 2.81
CA ARG A 76 -13.95 -16.79 2.39
C ARG A 76 -14.14 -17.80 3.53
N GLU A 77 -13.05 -18.10 4.24
CA GLU A 77 -13.09 -18.97 5.41
C GLU A 77 -13.98 -18.41 6.52
N LEU A 78 -13.88 -17.11 6.80
CA LEU A 78 -14.71 -16.46 7.81
C LEU A 78 -16.19 -16.48 7.43
N ILE A 79 -16.54 -16.26 6.17
CA ILE A 79 -17.93 -16.33 5.68
C ILE A 79 -18.47 -17.75 5.81
N GLN A 80 -17.70 -18.78 5.42
CA GLN A 80 -18.11 -20.17 5.60
C GLN A 80 -18.33 -20.51 7.07
N LYS A 81 -17.46 -20.06 7.97
CA LYS A 81 -17.65 -20.20 9.42
C LYS A 81 -18.90 -19.48 9.92
N MET A 82 -19.22 -18.30 9.38
CA MET A 82 -20.46 -17.57 9.71
C MET A 82 -21.71 -18.34 9.29
N GLU A 83 -21.72 -18.96 8.12
CA GLU A 83 -22.83 -19.80 7.63
C GLU A 83 -23.09 -21.01 8.52
N HIS A 84 -22.03 -21.60 9.08
CA HIS A 84 -22.10 -22.75 9.97
C HIS A 84 -22.18 -22.38 11.48
N GLN A 85 -22.33 -21.09 11.81
CA GLN A 85 -22.36 -20.56 13.19
C GLN A 85 -21.08 -20.89 13.99
N LEU A 86 -19.94 -20.98 13.33
CA LEU A 86 -18.63 -21.32 13.90
C LEU A 86 -17.64 -20.14 13.82
N CYS A 87 -18.15 -18.93 13.57
CA CYS A 87 -17.26 -17.77 13.36
C CYS A 87 -16.60 -17.34 14.67
N ASP A 88 -15.27 -17.32 14.67
CA ASP A 88 -14.45 -16.96 15.82
C ASP A 88 -14.22 -15.43 15.93
N ASN A 89 -14.64 -14.66 14.93
CA ASN A 89 -14.48 -13.20 14.91
C ASN A 89 -15.84 -12.49 14.96
N PRO A 90 -16.34 -12.19 16.18
CA PRO A 90 -17.64 -11.56 16.34
C PRO A 90 -17.70 -10.14 15.78
N VAL A 91 -16.54 -9.47 15.63
CA VAL A 91 -16.49 -8.11 15.07
C VAL A 91 -16.75 -8.16 13.56
N ILE A 92 -16.04 -9.02 12.84
CA ILE A 92 -16.25 -9.20 11.39
C ILE A 92 -17.67 -9.68 11.12
N GLU A 93 -18.15 -10.66 11.87
CA GLU A 93 -19.51 -11.18 11.72
C GLU A 93 -20.56 -10.07 11.88
N LYS A 94 -20.48 -9.29 12.96
CA LYS A 94 -21.40 -8.17 13.21
C LYS A 94 -21.35 -7.14 12.11
N GLN A 95 -20.15 -6.70 11.71
CA GLN A 95 -19.98 -5.68 10.68
C GLN A 95 -20.45 -6.16 9.31
N MET A 96 -20.20 -7.44 9.00
CA MET A 96 -20.64 -8.05 7.74
C MET A 96 -22.17 -8.12 7.65
N ARG A 97 -22.85 -8.56 8.74
CA ARG A 97 -24.31 -8.56 8.82
C ARG A 97 -24.90 -7.16 8.65
N GLN A 98 -24.27 -6.15 9.28
CA GLN A 98 -24.70 -4.75 9.13
C GLN A 98 -24.49 -4.25 7.70
N LEU A 99 -23.37 -4.62 7.06
CA LEU A 99 -23.11 -4.25 5.68
C LEU A 99 -24.12 -4.89 4.72
N VAL A 100 -24.44 -6.17 4.86
CA VAL A 100 -25.45 -6.89 4.09
C VAL A 100 -26.80 -6.18 4.18
N GLN A 101 -27.27 -5.86 5.41
CA GLN A 101 -28.51 -5.15 5.65
C GLN A 101 -28.51 -3.75 5.02
N ALA A 102 -27.41 -3.00 5.15
CA ALA A 102 -27.34 -1.66 4.61
C ALA A 102 -27.28 -1.65 3.06
N LEU A 103 -26.76 -2.72 2.44
CA LEU A 103 -26.73 -2.86 0.98
C LEU A 103 -28.13 -3.15 0.39
N GLU A 104 -29.10 -3.64 1.18
CA GLU A 104 -30.49 -3.85 0.72
C GLU A 104 -31.13 -2.52 0.29
N THR A 105 -30.87 -1.46 1.04
CA THR A 105 -31.43 -0.13 0.77
C THR A 105 -30.53 0.76 -0.10
N THR A 106 -29.34 0.24 -0.47
CA THR A 106 -28.37 1.00 -1.28
C THR A 106 -28.71 0.86 -2.76
N THR A 107 -28.99 1.99 -3.41
CA THR A 107 -29.21 2.09 -4.86
C THR A 107 -27.92 2.44 -5.59
N GLY A 108 -27.81 2.02 -6.84
CA GLY A 108 -26.66 2.34 -7.72
C GLY A 108 -25.49 1.36 -7.61
N LYS A 109 -24.28 1.82 -7.97
CA LYS A 109 -23.09 0.96 -8.01
C LYS A 109 -22.61 0.61 -6.61
N LYS A 110 -22.60 -0.66 -6.29
CA LYS A 110 -22.11 -1.21 -5.02
C LYS A 110 -20.59 -1.47 -5.10
N GLN A 111 -19.85 -0.38 -5.14
CA GLN A 111 -18.38 -0.35 -5.10
C GLN A 111 -17.93 0.72 -4.10
N TYR A 112 -16.82 0.50 -3.42
CA TYR A 112 -16.35 1.35 -2.32
C TYR A 112 -16.37 2.85 -2.65
N GLY A 113 -15.97 3.24 -3.87
CA GLY A 113 -15.93 4.64 -4.30
C GLY A 113 -17.30 5.33 -4.28
N TYR A 114 -18.36 4.59 -4.53
CA TYR A 114 -19.74 5.10 -4.66
C TYR A 114 -20.56 4.98 -3.37
N LEU A 115 -20.07 4.26 -2.36
CA LEU A 115 -20.78 4.11 -1.09
C LEU A 115 -20.81 5.42 -0.31
N LYS A 116 -21.84 5.59 0.50
CA LYS A 116 -21.95 6.67 1.48
C LYS A 116 -20.96 6.47 2.63
N LYS A 117 -20.59 7.55 3.33
CA LYS A 117 -19.62 7.53 4.43
C LYS A 117 -19.86 6.45 5.49
N PRO A 118 -21.10 6.21 5.99
CA PRO A 118 -21.33 5.16 6.99
C PRO A 118 -20.98 3.76 6.49
N LEU A 119 -21.33 3.44 5.23
CA LEU A 119 -21.00 2.14 4.65
C LEU A 119 -19.49 1.98 4.39
N LYS A 120 -18.82 3.06 4.00
CA LYS A 120 -17.36 3.06 3.89
C LYS A 120 -16.71 2.73 5.23
N ALA A 121 -17.21 3.31 6.32
CA ALA A 121 -16.70 3.05 7.65
C ALA A 121 -16.89 1.57 8.06
N LEU A 122 -18.02 0.96 7.72
CA LEU A 122 -18.24 -0.48 7.94
C LEU A 122 -17.21 -1.32 7.18
N VAL A 123 -17.03 -1.05 5.88
CA VAL A 123 -16.04 -1.76 5.04
C VAL A 123 -14.63 -1.54 5.57
N ASP A 124 -14.28 -0.32 5.96
CA ASP A 124 -12.95 -0.01 6.51
C ASP A 124 -12.68 -0.76 7.81
N THR A 125 -13.68 -0.86 8.69
CA THR A 125 -13.58 -1.66 9.92
C THR A 125 -13.35 -3.14 9.62
N ILE A 126 -14.07 -3.71 8.65
CA ILE A 126 -13.89 -5.12 8.23
C ILE A 126 -12.47 -5.34 7.69
N VAL A 127 -11.97 -4.42 6.84
CA VAL A 127 -10.60 -4.50 6.30
C VAL A 127 -9.56 -4.47 7.41
N ASP A 128 -9.70 -3.59 8.40
CA ASP A 128 -8.73 -3.47 9.49
C ASP A 128 -8.79 -4.65 10.45
N GLU A 129 -9.97 -5.24 10.70
CA GLU A 129 -10.10 -6.49 11.44
C GLU A 129 -9.54 -7.69 10.66
N LEU A 130 -9.73 -7.73 9.34
CA LEU A 130 -9.14 -8.74 8.47
C LEU A 130 -7.60 -8.67 8.50
N ALA A 131 -7.04 -7.45 8.53
CA ALA A 131 -5.60 -7.23 8.65
C ALA A 131 -5.00 -7.73 9.98
N ARG A 132 -5.82 -8.03 10.98
CA ARG A 132 -5.38 -8.64 12.25
C ARG A 132 -5.34 -10.16 12.20
N GLN A 133 -5.91 -10.79 11.17
CA GLN A 133 -5.82 -12.24 11.00
C GLN A 133 -4.38 -12.63 10.69
N PRO A 134 -3.85 -13.73 11.25
CA PRO A 134 -2.42 -14.06 11.21
C PRO A 134 -1.82 -14.07 9.80
N GLU A 135 -2.50 -14.66 8.83
CA GLU A 135 -2.05 -14.79 7.45
C GLU A 135 -2.00 -13.43 6.77
N VAL A 136 -3.05 -12.62 6.93
CA VAL A 136 -3.15 -11.27 6.36
C VAL A 136 -2.15 -10.32 7.02
N ALA A 137 -2.03 -10.40 8.36
CA ALA A 137 -1.09 -9.59 9.13
C ALA A 137 0.36 -9.82 8.67
N LYS A 138 0.74 -11.10 8.48
CA LYS A 138 2.07 -11.47 7.99
C LYS A 138 2.35 -10.90 6.59
N CYS A 139 1.41 -11.05 5.66
CA CYS A 139 1.55 -10.52 4.30
C CYS A 139 1.61 -8.98 4.31
N TYR A 140 0.82 -8.33 5.17
CA TYR A 140 0.81 -6.87 5.28
C TYR A 140 2.11 -6.34 5.89
N GLU A 141 2.68 -7.04 6.87
CA GLU A 141 3.99 -6.71 7.42
C GLU A 141 5.09 -6.83 6.37
N THR A 142 5.13 -7.94 5.61
CA THR A 142 6.08 -8.14 4.51
C THR A 142 5.99 -7.01 3.49
N TRP A 143 4.79 -6.61 3.08
CA TRP A 143 4.58 -5.52 2.15
C TRP A 143 5.09 -4.18 2.72
N ASN A 144 4.86 -3.91 4.00
CA ASN A 144 5.37 -2.72 4.67
C ASN A 144 6.89 -2.69 4.71
N GLN A 145 7.53 -3.81 5.05
CA GLN A 145 9.01 -3.94 5.09
C GLN A 145 9.63 -3.61 3.72
N ILE A 146 9.07 -4.13 2.63
CA ILE A 146 9.55 -3.83 1.28
C ILE A 146 9.36 -2.33 0.94
N ARG A 147 8.27 -1.72 1.40
CA ARG A 147 8.02 -0.29 1.23
C ARG A 147 9.01 0.57 2.04
N ASP A 148 9.42 0.10 3.20
CA ASP A 148 10.43 0.77 4.02
C ASP A 148 11.81 0.67 3.36
N GLU A 149 12.18 -0.50 2.84
CA GLU A 149 13.40 -0.71 2.04
C GLU A 149 13.44 0.24 0.83
N LEU A 150 12.33 0.37 0.10
CA LEU A 150 12.22 1.35 -0.99
C LEU A 150 12.42 2.79 -0.51
N ASN A 151 11.84 3.16 0.62
CA ASN A 151 11.96 4.49 1.19
C ASN A 151 13.41 4.82 1.56
N GLU A 152 14.14 3.85 2.10
CA GLU A 152 15.56 3.96 2.41
C GLU A 152 16.41 4.10 1.14
N CYS A 153 16.15 3.30 0.10
CA CYS A 153 16.85 3.39 -1.18
C CYS A 153 16.73 4.78 -1.81
N TYR A 154 15.59 5.46 -1.62
CA TYR A 154 15.42 6.84 -2.06
C TYR A 154 16.03 7.89 -1.11
N GLY A 155 16.78 7.45 -0.10
CA GLY A 155 17.50 8.31 0.84
C GLY A 155 16.59 9.11 1.77
N SER A 156 15.38 8.63 2.02
CA SER A 156 14.51 9.22 3.04
C SER A 156 15.06 8.89 4.43
N ARG A 157 15.32 9.93 5.22
CA ARG A 157 15.73 9.78 6.62
C ARG A 157 14.55 9.69 7.57
N THR A 158 13.35 9.94 7.08
CA THR A 158 12.13 9.89 7.88
C THR A 158 11.51 8.51 7.73
N PRO A 159 11.30 7.78 8.84
CA PRO A 159 10.58 6.52 8.79
C PRO A 159 9.19 6.72 8.16
N ARG A 160 8.76 5.76 7.36
CA ARG A 160 7.42 5.79 6.77
C ARG A 160 6.39 5.41 7.84
N GLU A 161 5.29 6.15 7.90
CA GLU A 161 4.17 5.76 8.73
C GLU A 161 3.47 4.52 8.14
N HIS A 162 3.28 3.49 8.97
CA HIS A 162 2.51 2.31 8.62
C HIS A 162 1.03 2.58 8.90
N LEU A 163 0.33 3.00 7.87
CA LEU A 163 -1.11 3.26 7.95
C LEU A 163 -1.90 1.96 8.13
N PRO A 164 -3.11 1.99 8.72
CA PRO A 164 -4.04 0.86 8.66
C PRO A 164 -4.29 0.39 7.23
N LEU A 165 -4.56 -0.91 7.03
CA LEU A 165 -4.78 -1.47 5.70
C LEU A 165 -5.92 -0.78 4.96
N SER A 166 -6.97 -0.40 5.69
CA SER A 166 -8.11 0.35 5.13
C SER A 166 -7.72 1.72 4.55
N GLN A 167 -6.65 2.34 5.01
CA GLN A 167 -6.18 3.64 4.53
C GLN A 167 -5.20 3.54 3.36
N GLN A 168 -4.74 2.34 3.02
CA GLN A 168 -3.86 2.11 1.88
C GLN A 168 -4.67 2.12 0.57
N LYS A 169 -4.39 3.09 -0.28
CA LYS A 169 -5.12 3.27 -1.56
C LYS A 169 -4.91 2.11 -2.52
N GLU A 170 -3.76 1.49 -2.46
CA GLU A 170 -3.36 0.37 -3.29
C GLU A 170 -4.27 -0.86 -3.09
N PHE A 171 -4.78 -1.07 -1.86
CA PHE A 171 -5.62 -2.22 -1.51
C PHE A 171 -7.12 -1.96 -1.61
N ARG A 172 -7.53 -1.00 -2.43
CA ARG A 172 -8.96 -0.74 -2.70
C ARG A 172 -9.70 -1.98 -3.25
N ARG A 173 -8.97 -2.90 -3.87
CA ARG A 173 -9.52 -4.17 -4.35
C ARG A 173 -10.12 -4.98 -3.21
N ILE A 174 -9.41 -5.14 -2.08
CA ILE A 174 -9.92 -5.85 -0.89
C ILE A 174 -11.27 -5.28 -0.44
N LYS A 175 -11.42 -3.95 -0.41
CA LYS A 175 -12.68 -3.30 -0.06
C LYS A 175 -13.82 -3.66 -1.00
N ASN A 176 -13.55 -3.71 -2.30
CA ASN A 176 -14.55 -4.09 -3.29
C ASN A 176 -14.89 -5.58 -3.21
N ASP A 177 -13.92 -6.43 -2.88
CA ASP A 177 -14.14 -7.86 -2.69
C ASP A 177 -15.07 -8.10 -1.48
N ILE A 178 -14.85 -7.40 -0.36
CA ILE A 178 -15.74 -7.45 0.82
C ILE A 178 -17.17 -7.03 0.45
N ILE A 179 -17.34 -5.96 -0.32
CA ILE A 179 -18.66 -5.50 -0.76
C ILE A 179 -19.32 -6.56 -1.67
N ARG A 180 -18.56 -7.19 -2.56
CA ARG A 180 -19.05 -8.27 -3.42
C ARG A 180 -19.51 -9.47 -2.60
N GLU A 181 -18.73 -9.89 -1.62
CA GLU A 181 -19.12 -11.02 -0.76
C GLU A 181 -20.37 -10.68 0.08
N ALA A 182 -20.49 -9.46 0.59
CA ALA A 182 -21.70 -9.01 1.26
C ALA A 182 -22.93 -9.05 0.33
N GLU A 183 -22.76 -8.70 -0.94
CA GLU A 183 -23.83 -8.83 -1.95
C GLU A 183 -24.15 -10.29 -2.26
N ASN A 184 -23.16 -11.17 -2.36
CA ASN A 184 -23.36 -12.60 -2.55
C ASN A 184 -24.20 -13.19 -1.42
N ILE A 185 -23.85 -12.89 -0.16
CA ILE A 185 -24.62 -13.28 1.03
C ILE A 185 -26.07 -12.77 0.93
N ARG A 186 -26.25 -11.49 0.58
CA ARG A 186 -27.58 -10.87 0.45
C ARG A 186 -28.44 -11.56 -0.60
N LEU A 187 -27.84 -12.00 -1.69
CA LEU A 187 -28.53 -12.64 -2.81
C LEU A 187 -28.64 -14.16 -2.65
N GLY A 188 -28.08 -14.74 -1.60
CA GLY A 188 -28.01 -16.21 -1.42
C GLY A 188 -27.17 -16.92 -2.48
N LEU A 189 -26.17 -16.21 -3.03
CA LEU A 189 -25.24 -16.76 -4.00
C LEU A 189 -24.06 -17.45 -3.27
N PRO A 190 -23.44 -18.49 -3.86
CA PRO A 190 -22.26 -19.11 -3.28
C PRO A 190 -21.11 -18.10 -3.19
N THR A 191 -20.40 -18.12 -2.06
CA THR A 191 -19.25 -17.26 -1.75
C THR A 191 -17.93 -17.94 -2.05
#